data_c9ace660eb61226734a9fd5749fed7c7
#
_entry.id   c9ace660eb61226734a9fd5749fed7c7
#
_cell.length_a   1.000
_cell.length_b   1.000
_cell.length_c   1.000
_cell.angle_alpha   90.00
_cell.angle_beta   90.00
_cell.angle_gamma   90.00
#
_symmetry.space_group_name_H-M   'P 1'
#
loop_
_entity.id
_entity.type
_entity.pdbx_description
1 polymer ?
#
loop_
_entity_poly.entity_id
_entity_poly.type
_entity_poly.pdbx_seq_one_letter_code
_entity_poly.pdbx_strand_id
1 'polypeptide(L)'
;PQEGDKMDGCKQMPYPRKNWSSMILWNCGHPANAELEPRVVNNEVNLGQYFHRFMWLPDELIGELSYQYNWLVNWYHEPQDGYAKAIHYTEGGPWFENYKHCEYGYQWAIEHAAMIESSKKAPASGPFDHIPADIETVFKKILKYRVDPSGEIYNTTVDDVIEDIKMLDNNAAVAVDGGRDPNDGKGVGWDPYMESFILGCGGQITNYDKIAESTTPVVFRGITKAKHMRACEENDRDYYYIDTGYFGNVRKKFFHRITKNAMQNTGPVIERPFDRLEATGWHRSKFKKGKNILLCPPSAKAMSAFGLDLETWMQETIATIKTYTDRPIIVRNKVSRRERTATDTMEMALSRDIHCLVTFNSIAATEAVLLGKPAFTLGPNAAHAVSLSDLSQIEKPKIPTAEEVEAWAAHLSYCQFSEAEMRDGTAWRILNDDDVTLWQPE
;
A
#
# COMPACT_ATOMS: atom_id res chain seq x y z
N PRO A 1 12.67 0.25 30.48
CA PRO A 1 11.47 -0.10 29.75
C PRO A 1 10.87 -1.37 30.33
N GLN A 2 9.57 -1.36 30.61
CA GLN A 2 8.88 -2.56 31.08
C GLN A 2 8.59 -3.48 29.88
N GLU A 3 8.60 -4.79 30.10
CA GLU A 3 8.10 -5.75 29.13
C GLU A 3 6.58 -5.65 29.10
N GLY A 4 6.00 -5.60 27.91
CA GLY A 4 4.55 -5.53 27.74
C GLY A 4 4.15 -5.66 26.28
N ASP A 5 2.86 -5.76 26.04
CA ASP A 5 2.30 -5.74 24.69
C ASP A 5 1.90 -4.30 24.33
N LYS A 6 2.30 -3.85 23.15
CA LYS A 6 1.84 -2.59 22.57
C LYS A 6 0.44 -2.72 21.99
N MET A 7 -0.24 -1.61 21.76
CA MET A 7 -1.59 -1.59 21.16
C MET A 7 -1.73 -2.36 19.86
N ASP A 8 -0.68 -2.37 19.03
CA ASP A 8 -0.62 -3.10 17.77
C ASP A 8 -0.39 -4.61 17.93
N GLY A 9 -0.31 -5.11 19.18
CA GLY A 9 -0.02 -6.50 19.53
C GLY A 9 1.47 -6.87 19.40
N CYS A 10 2.35 -5.88 19.15
CA CYS A 10 3.79 -6.10 19.16
C CYS A 10 4.33 -6.15 20.59
N LYS A 11 5.24 -7.07 20.86
CA LYS A 11 5.93 -7.14 22.16
C LYS A 11 6.95 -6.02 22.29
N GLN A 12 6.89 -5.33 23.42
CA GLN A 12 7.91 -4.39 23.80
C GLN A 12 9.09 -5.13 24.41
N MET A 13 10.29 -4.89 23.88
CA MET A 13 11.51 -5.48 24.39
C MET A 13 12.43 -4.39 25.00
N PRO A 14 13.12 -4.68 26.10
CA PRO A 14 14.08 -3.74 26.68
C PRO A 14 15.26 -3.51 25.73
N TYR A 15 15.74 -2.26 25.67
CA TYR A 15 16.96 -1.88 24.95
C TYR A 15 18.10 -1.72 25.95
N PRO A 16 19.04 -2.68 26.02
CA PRO A 16 20.07 -2.66 27.09
C PRO A 16 21.12 -1.58 26.91
N ARG A 17 21.32 -1.04 25.73
CA ARG A 17 22.42 -0.10 25.46
C ARG A 17 22.00 1.35 25.52
N LYS A 18 20.81 1.68 25.04
CA LYS A 18 20.27 3.04 25.03
C LYS A 18 18.76 3.02 25.01
N ASN A 19 18.20 4.16 25.32
CA ASN A 19 16.78 4.40 25.26
C ASN A 19 16.47 5.07 23.92
N TRP A 20 15.70 4.51 23.03
CA TRP A 20 14.98 5.14 21.93
C TRP A 20 15.78 5.74 20.77
N SER A 21 15.56 5.20 19.61
CA SER A 21 15.94 5.78 18.33
C SER A 21 14.86 6.70 17.73
N SER A 22 13.88 7.14 18.52
CA SER A 22 12.79 8.01 18.08
C SER A 22 13.20 9.47 17.91
N MET A 23 14.22 9.93 18.65
CA MET A 23 14.82 11.26 18.53
C MET A 23 16.32 11.14 18.56
N ILE A 24 17.01 11.49 17.47
CA ILE A 24 18.45 11.35 17.33
C ILE A 24 19.03 12.64 16.76
N LEU A 25 20.05 13.19 17.44
CA LEU A 25 20.89 14.26 16.91
C LEU A 25 22.19 13.67 16.34
N TRP A 26 22.34 13.71 15.04
CA TRP A 26 23.49 13.15 14.35
C TRP A 26 24.63 14.17 14.16
N ASN A 27 25.84 13.79 14.55
CA ASN A 27 27.03 14.48 14.07
C ASN A 27 27.46 13.88 12.73
N CYS A 28 26.90 14.38 11.63
CA CYS A 28 27.15 13.86 10.28
C CYS A 28 28.63 14.03 9.85
N GLY A 29 29.38 14.93 10.48
CA GLY A 29 30.81 15.13 10.20
C GLY A 29 31.74 14.18 10.98
N HIS A 30 31.22 13.38 11.91
CA HIS A 30 32.04 12.49 12.70
C HIS A 30 32.47 11.24 11.91
N PRO A 31 33.80 10.90 11.86
CA PRO A 31 34.32 9.80 11.03
C PRO A 31 33.66 8.43 11.30
N ALA A 32 33.28 8.16 12.56
CA ALA A 32 32.61 6.90 12.91
C ALA A 32 31.28 6.67 12.18
N ASN A 33 30.59 7.73 11.73
CA ASN A 33 29.36 7.61 10.97
C ASN A 33 29.58 7.30 9.47
N ALA A 34 30.82 7.37 9.00
CA ALA A 34 31.17 7.00 7.62
C ALA A 34 30.95 5.49 7.34
N GLU A 35 30.85 4.66 8.38
CA GLU A 35 30.51 3.24 8.25
C GLU A 35 29.06 3.00 7.78
N LEU A 36 28.17 3.98 7.96
CA LEU A 36 26.78 3.90 7.52
C LEU A 36 26.62 4.14 6.02
N GLU A 37 27.31 3.38 5.21
CA GLU A 37 27.14 3.38 3.76
C GLU A 37 25.88 2.60 3.33
N PRO A 38 25.25 2.93 2.17
CA PRO A 38 24.11 2.19 1.65
C PRO A 38 24.34 0.69 1.56
N ARG A 39 25.56 0.27 1.27
CA ARG A 39 25.96 -1.14 1.21
C ARG A 39 25.82 -1.83 2.57
N VAL A 40 26.23 -1.19 3.64
CA VAL A 40 26.11 -1.72 5.01
C VAL A 40 24.63 -1.76 5.41
N VAL A 41 23.92 -0.65 5.19
CA VAL A 41 22.48 -0.54 5.51
C VAL A 41 21.64 -1.61 4.81
N ASN A 42 21.98 -1.96 3.57
CA ASN A 42 21.19 -2.93 2.79
C ASN A 42 21.57 -4.40 3.03
N ASN A 43 22.73 -4.68 3.57
CA ASN A 43 23.24 -6.05 3.72
C ASN A 43 23.38 -6.52 5.18
N GLU A 44 23.17 -5.65 6.16
CA GLU A 44 23.27 -6.03 7.57
C GLU A 44 22.13 -7.01 7.95
N VAL A 45 22.51 -8.16 8.48
CA VAL A 45 21.56 -9.27 8.75
C VAL A 45 20.59 -8.94 9.88
N ASN A 46 21.02 -8.13 10.84
CA ASN A 46 20.25 -7.77 12.04
C ASN A 46 19.98 -6.27 12.10
N LEU A 47 19.44 -5.69 11.03
CA LEU A 47 19.19 -4.26 10.90
C LEU A 47 18.53 -3.62 12.12
N GLY A 48 17.50 -4.26 12.69
CA GLY A 48 16.82 -3.75 13.88
C GLY A 48 17.76 -3.65 15.09
N GLN A 49 18.56 -4.65 15.35
CA GLN A 49 19.53 -4.64 16.46
C GLN A 49 20.68 -3.66 16.18
N TYR A 50 21.22 -3.70 14.99
CA TYR A 50 22.33 -2.87 14.58
C TYR A 50 22.00 -1.37 14.73
N PHE A 51 20.89 -0.93 14.13
CA PHE A 51 20.47 0.48 14.17
C PHE A 51 19.89 0.90 15.53
N HIS A 52 19.03 0.10 16.13
CA HIS A 52 18.44 0.45 17.43
C HIS A 52 19.46 0.51 18.56
N ARG A 53 20.60 -0.16 18.43
CA ARG A 53 21.66 -0.17 19.44
C ARG A 53 22.87 0.64 19.03
N PHE A 54 22.90 1.27 17.88
CA PHE A 54 24.04 1.98 17.32
C PHE A 54 25.33 1.13 17.36
N MET A 55 25.25 -0.10 16.83
CA MET A 55 26.32 -1.08 17.00
C MET A 55 27.64 -0.71 16.30
N TRP A 56 27.63 0.26 15.38
CA TRP A 56 28.83 0.81 14.75
C TRP A 56 29.54 1.86 15.60
N LEU A 57 28.93 2.30 16.72
CA LEU A 57 29.52 3.32 17.60
C LEU A 57 29.94 2.71 18.93
N PRO A 58 31.12 3.07 19.48
CA PRO A 58 31.44 2.84 20.87
C PRO A 58 30.57 3.72 21.79
N ASP A 59 30.33 3.27 23.03
CA ASP A 59 29.43 3.95 23.97
C ASP A 59 29.80 5.40 24.26
N GLU A 60 31.09 5.71 24.23
CA GLU A 60 31.64 7.05 24.50
C GLU A 60 31.26 8.10 23.44
N LEU A 61 30.82 7.63 22.24
CA LEU A 61 30.36 8.49 21.16
C LEU A 61 28.82 8.67 21.16
N ILE A 62 28.11 8.07 22.11
CA ILE A 62 26.67 8.19 22.26
C ILE A 62 26.36 9.08 23.44
N GLY A 63 25.96 10.31 23.17
CA GLY A 63 25.53 11.27 24.18
C GLY A 63 24.04 11.14 24.51
N GLU A 64 23.61 11.90 25.49
CA GLU A 64 22.21 11.98 25.92
C GLU A 64 21.59 13.33 25.55
N LEU A 65 20.34 13.30 25.09
CA LEU A 65 19.47 14.48 24.98
C LEU A 65 18.57 14.54 26.22
N SER A 66 18.19 15.76 26.63
CA SER A 66 17.18 15.90 27.67
C SER A 66 15.92 15.13 27.29
N TYR A 67 15.35 14.41 28.26
CA TYR A 67 14.10 13.65 28.08
C TYR A 67 12.92 14.50 27.59
N GLN A 68 12.97 15.80 27.74
CA GLN A 68 12.00 16.76 27.20
C GLN A 68 11.90 16.72 25.67
N TYR A 69 12.97 16.33 24.96
CA TYR A 69 12.99 16.18 23.51
C TYR A 69 12.46 14.81 23.03
N ASN A 70 12.11 13.92 23.96
CA ASN A 70 11.50 12.64 23.68
C ASN A 70 10.58 12.27 24.84
N TRP A 71 9.60 13.14 25.10
CA TRP A 71 8.65 12.93 26.18
C TRP A 71 7.76 11.75 25.88
N LEU A 72 7.86 10.70 26.67
CA LEU A 72 7.09 9.47 26.50
C LEU A 72 5.75 9.60 27.23
N VAL A 73 4.68 9.78 26.49
CA VAL A 73 3.32 9.87 27.00
C VAL A 73 3.00 8.62 27.84
N ASN A 74 2.35 8.83 28.99
CA ASN A 74 2.01 7.84 30.02
C ASN A 74 3.20 7.24 30.80
N TRP A 75 4.45 7.54 30.42
CA TRP A 75 5.65 7.01 31.06
C TRP A 75 6.39 8.05 31.88
N TYR A 76 6.40 9.29 31.43
CA TYR A 76 6.98 10.39 32.18
C TYR A 76 5.86 11.16 32.91
N HIS A 77 6.17 11.63 34.07
CA HIS A 77 5.31 12.55 34.84
C HIS A 77 5.84 13.97 34.65
N GLU A 78 5.06 14.96 34.98
CA GLU A 78 5.34 16.39 34.76
C GLU A 78 6.81 16.77 34.78
N PRO A 79 7.31 17.48 33.74
CA PRO A 79 8.71 17.86 33.67
C PRO A 79 9.06 18.78 34.86
N GLN A 80 10.06 18.42 35.63
CA GLN A 80 10.50 19.21 36.80
C GLN A 80 11.19 20.52 36.41
N ASP A 81 11.63 20.66 35.16
CA ASP A 81 12.50 21.70 34.65
C ASP A 81 12.05 22.30 33.31
N GLY A 82 10.75 22.35 33.06
CA GLY A 82 10.14 22.99 31.87
C GLY A 82 9.21 22.08 31.10
N TYR A 83 8.77 22.53 29.93
CA TYR A 83 7.78 21.83 29.11
C TYR A 83 8.40 20.73 28.26
N ALA A 84 7.60 19.69 27.96
CA ALA A 84 7.93 18.73 26.92
C ALA A 84 8.12 19.47 25.57
N LYS A 85 9.24 19.21 24.90
CA LYS A 85 9.61 19.87 23.62
C LYS A 85 9.28 19.01 22.41
N ALA A 86 9.33 17.70 22.56
CA ALA A 86 8.88 16.75 21.56
C ALA A 86 8.12 15.60 22.26
N ILE A 87 6.89 15.37 21.83
CA ILE A 87 5.99 14.41 22.44
C ILE A 87 5.98 13.13 21.64
N HIS A 88 6.22 12.02 22.34
CA HIS A 88 6.28 10.70 21.76
C HIS A 88 5.17 9.80 22.32
N TYR A 89 4.21 9.49 21.49
CA TYR A 89 3.11 8.58 21.80
C TYR A 89 3.57 7.13 21.63
N THR A 90 4.36 6.63 22.59
CA THR A 90 5.07 5.35 22.48
C THR A 90 4.16 4.12 22.49
N GLU A 91 2.99 4.21 23.11
CA GLU A 91 2.02 3.12 23.20
C GLU A 91 0.87 3.25 22.20
N GLY A 92 0.66 4.43 21.68
CA GLY A 92 -0.40 4.83 20.80
C GLY A 92 -0.77 6.28 21.06
N GLY A 93 -1.33 6.95 20.07
CA GLY A 93 -1.65 8.37 20.15
C GLY A 93 -3.15 8.65 20.04
N PRO A 94 -3.55 9.93 20.09
CA PRO A 94 -4.95 10.34 20.12
C PRO A 94 -5.78 9.94 18.90
N TRP A 95 -5.15 9.43 17.85
CA TRP A 95 -5.80 8.82 16.67
C TRP A 95 -6.33 7.40 16.92
N PHE A 96 -6.05 6.80 18.09
CA PHE A 96 -6.61 5.51 18.49
C PHE A 96 -7.71 5.70 19.52
N GLU A 97 -8.83 4.98 19.37
CA GLU A 97 -10.00 5.06 20.24
C GLU A 97 -9.66 5.02 21.74
N ASN A 98 -8.80 4.06 22.14
CA ASN A 98 -8.41 3.88 23.54
C ASN A 98 -7.46 4.96 24.06
N TYR A 99 -6.95 5.86 23.20
CA TYR A 99 -5.99 6.91 23.54
C TYR A 99 -6.50 8.32 23.20
N LYS A 100 -7.78 8.49 22.88
CA LYS A 100 -8.40 9.79 22.58
C LYS A 100 -8.07 10.87 23.61
N HIS A 101 -7.98 10.47 24.87
CA HIS A 101 -7.77 11.37 26.00
C HIS A 101 -6.37 11.22 26.61
N CYS A 102 -5.39 10.73 25.86
CA CYS A 102 -4.04 10.63 26.36
C CYS A 102 -3.44 12.02 26.63
N GLU A 103 -2.45 12.04 27.51
CA GLU A 103 -1.67 13.24 27.78
C GLU A 103 -1.14 13.85 26.47
N TYR A 104 -1.21 15.17 26.31
CA TYR A 104 -0.85 15.92 25.09
C TYR A 104 -1.68 15.60 23.83
N GLY A 105 -2.77 14.87 23.92
CA GLY A 105 -3.67 14.64 22.78
C GLY A 105 -4.20 15.93 22.15
N TYR A 106 -4.45 16.93 22.98
CA TYR A 106 -4.86 18.26 22.54
C TYR A 106 -3.78 18.99 21.72
N GLN A 107 -2.53 18.93 22.16
CA GLN A 107 -1.39 19.53 21.46
C GLN A 107 -1.20 18.89 20.08
N TRP A 108 -1.34 17.56 20.00
CA TRP A 108 -1.33 16.86 18.72
C TRP A 108 -2.43 17.36 17.77
N ALA A 109 -3.65 17.54 18.28
CA ALA A 109 -4.75 18.03 17.47
C ALA A 109 -4.52 19.45 16.94
N ILE A 110 -3.89 20.33 17.75
CA ILE A 110 -3.49 21.68 17.31
C ILE A 110 -2.45 21.61 16.20
N GLU A 111 -1.38 20.85 16.39
CA GLU A 111 -0.30 20.72 15.40
C GLU A 111 -0.79 20.10 14.10
N HIS A 112 -1.65 19.10 14.19
CA HIS A 112 -2.28 18.48 13.03
C HIS A 112 -3.14 19.50 12.26
N ALA A 113 -3.97 20.29 12.96
CA ALA A 113 -4.75 21.33 12.33
C ALA A 113 -3.86 22.44 11.71
N ALA A 114 -2.78 22.83 12.37
CA ALA A 114 -1.82 23.81 11.84
C ALA A 114 -1.07 23.29 10.60
N MET A 115 -0.73 22.00 10.58
CA MET A 115 -0.15 21.33 9.41
C MET A 115 -1.10 21.39 8.20
N ILE A 116 -2.37 21.07 8.41
CA ILE A 116 -3.40 21.15 7.38
C ILE A 116 -3.54 22.59 6.87
N GLU A 117 -3.56 23.60 7.75
CA GLU A 117 -3.65 25.01 7.36
C GLU A 117 -2.42 25.52 6.61
N SER A 118 -1.21 25.10 7.00
CA SER A 118 0.02 25.46 6.30
C SER A 118 0.10 24.89 4.89
N SER A 119 -0.44 23.69 4.71
CA SER A 119 -0.51 23.00 3.41
C SER A 119 -1.36 23.76 2.38
N LYS A 120 -2.36 24.53 2.83
CA LYS A 120 -3.19 25.38 1.95
C LYS A 120 -2.48 26.64 1.46
N LYS A 121 -1.47 27.12 2.19
CA LYS A 121 -0.71 28.33 1.86
C LYS A 121 0.49 28.05 0.95
N ALA A 122 0.80 26.78 0.68
CA ALA A 122 1.82 26.42 -0.29
C ALA A 122 1.34 26.77 -1.71
N PRO A 123 2.25 27.21 -2.63
CA PRO A 123 1.85 27.52 -4.01
C PRO A 123 1.31 26.27 -4.71
N ALA A 124 0.34 26.48 -5.62
CA ALA A 124 -0.50 25.48 -6.28
C ALA A 124 0.25 24.43 -7.14
N SER A 125 1.17 23.70 -6.55
CA SER A 125 1.90 22.56 -7.14
C SER A 125 2.39 21.58 -6.06
N GLY A 126 1.85 21.67 -4.84
CA GLY A 126 2.20 20.78 -3.72
C GLY A 126 1.22 19.62 -3.57
N PRO A 127 1.60 18.55 -2.87
CA PRO A 127 0.78 17.34 -2.69
C PRO A 127 -0.52 17.55 -1.89
N PHE A 128 -0.93 18.79 -1.59
CA PHE A 128 -2.03 19.14 -0.69
C PHE A 128 -3.12 20.05 -1.30
N ASP A 129 -3.14 20.22 -2.63
CA ASP A 129 -4.05 21.17 -3.32
C ASP A 129 -5.55 20.83 -3.26
N HIS A 130 -5.92 19.69 -2.68
CA HIS A 130 -7.28 19.15 -2.63
C HIS A 130 -7.91 19.17 -1.23
N ILE A 131 -7.31 19.88 -0.29
CA ILE A 131 -7.94 20.11 1.00
C ILE A 131 -9.10 21.11 0.80
N PRO A 132 -10.35 20.79 1.23
CA PRO A 132 -11.50 21.65 1.00
C PRO A 132 -11.27 23.11 1.42
N ALA A 133 -11.72 24.06 0.61
CA ALA A 133 -11.57 25.49 0.87
C ALA A 133 -12.24 25.98 2.17
N ASP A 134 -13.05 25.14 2.83
CA ASP A 134 -13.84 25.46 4.01
C ASP A 134 -13.26 24.97 5.35
N ILE A 135 -11.98 24.63 5.38
CA ILE A 135 -11.28 24.29 6.65
C ILE A 135 -11.30 25.45 7.65
N GLU A 136 -11.43 26.70 7.20
CA GLU A 136 -11.60 27.83 8.13
C GLU A 136 -12.87 27.66 8.96
N THR A 137 -13.96 27.16 8.38
CA THR A 137 -15.18 26.82 9.09
C THR A 137 -15.01 25.62 10.01
N VAL A 138 -14.30 24.58 9.57
CA VAL A 138 -13.93 23.42 10.42
C VAL A 138 -13.04 23.88 11.58
N PHE A 139 -12.05 24.73 11.32
CA PHE A 139 -11.16 25.29 12.34
C PHE A 139 -11.91 26.17 13.34
N LYS A 140 -12.84 27.00 12.86
CA LYS A 140 -13.72 27.82 13.73
C LYS A 140 -14.66 26.96 14.56
N LYS A 141 -15.19 25.86 14.02
CA LYS A 141 -15.97 24.89 14.79
C LYS A 141 -15.11 24.20 15.86
N ILE A 142 -13.94 23.70 15.50
CA ILE A 142 -12.99 23.08 16.45
C ILE A 142 -12.65 24.05 17.59
N LEU A 143 -12.36 25.31 17.27
CA LEU A 143 -12.09 26.34 18.27
C LEU A 143 -13.30 26.68 19.12
N LYS A 144 -14.52 26.67 18.55
CA LYS A 144 -15.76 26.96 19.26
C LYS A 144 -16.12 25.90 20.31
N TYR A 145 -15.75 24.62 20.06
CA TYR A 145 -16.01 23.50 20.99
C TYR A 145 -14.97 23.37 22.11
N ARG A 146 -13.91 24.19 22.09
CA ARG A 146 -12.72 23.98 22.96
C ARG A 146 -12.74 24.79 24.24
N VAL A 147 -13.44 25.91 24.27
CA VAL A 147 -13.48 26.78 25.45
C VAL A 147 -14.90 27.29 25.59
N ASP A 148 -15.58 26.80 26.60
CA ASP A 148 -16.82 27.41 26.99
C ASP A 148 -16.54 28.77 27.69
N PRO A 149 -17.57 29.60 27.91
CA PRO A 149 -17.41 30.89 28.62
C PRO A 149 -16.92 30.74 30.08
N SER A 150 -16.88 29.52 30.63
CA SER A 150 -16.36 29.22 31.98
C SER A 150 -14.88 28.78 31.95
N GLY A 151 -14.30 28.54 30.76
CA GLY A 151 -12.90 28.10 30.60
C GLY A 151 -12.71 26.58 30.69
N GLU A 152 -13.78 25.78 30.73
CA GLU A 152 -13.66 24.32 30.65
C GLU A 152 -13.42 23.85 29.20
N ILE A 153 -12.49 22.95 29.08
CA ILE A 153 -12.12 22.36 27.79
C ILE A 153 -13.05 21.20 27.48
N TYR A 154 -13.92 21.33 26.48
CA TYR A 154 -14.72 20.23 25.99
C TYR A 154 -13.87 19.29 25.09
N ASN A 155 -13.98 18.00 25.38
CA ASN A 155 -13.30 16.93 24.62
C ASN A 155 -13.92 16.77 23.24
N THR A 156 -13.43 17.52 22.24
CA THR A 156 -13.67 17.20 20.83
C THR A 156 -12.68 16.13 20.44
N THR A 157 -13.15 14.96 20.07
CA THR A 157 -12.28 13.88 19.64
C THR A 157 -11.74 14.13 18.23
N VAL A 158 -10.62 13.50 17.88
CA VAL A 158 -10.08 13.52 16.51
C VAL A 158 -11.13 12.99 15.53
N ASP A 159 -11.97 12.03 15.96
CA ASP A 159 -13.05 11.48 15.14
C ASP A 159 -14.14 12.51 14.85
N ASP A 160 -14.50 13.36 15.80
CA ASP A 160 -15.48 14.46 15.57
C ASP A 160 -14.95 15.44 14.51
N VAL A 161 -13.63 15.71 14.51
CA VAL A 161 -12.97 16.54 13.50
C VAL A 161 -12.93 15.84 12.15
N ILE A 162 -12.63 14.56 12.13
CA ILE A 162 -12.60 13.73 10.92
C ILE A 162 -14.01 13.58 10.34
N GLU A 163 -15.05 13.40 11.18
CA GLU A 163 -16.44 13.36 10.71
C GLU A 163 -16.90 14.71 10.13
N ASP A 164 -16.56 15.81 10.76
CA ASP A 164 -16.87 17.15 10.24
C ASP A 164 -16.17 17.45 8.90
N ILE A 165 -14.93 16.98 8.71
CA ILE A 165 -14.21 17.08 7.43
C ILE A 165 -14.87 16.20 6.37
N LYS A 166 -15.29 14.99 6.71
CA LYS A 166 -15.95 14.04 5.80
C LYS A 166 -17.32 14.54 5.30
N MET A 167 -18.00 15.40 6.07
CA MET A 167 -19.31 15.98 5.69
C MET A 167 -19.20 17.06 4.61
N LEU A 168 -18.02 17.57 4.31
CA LEU A 168 -17.82 18.75 3.45
C LEU A 168 -17.66 18.43 1.95
N ASP A 169 -17.41 17.18 1.56
CA ASP A 169 -17.22 16.82 0.16
C ASP A 169 -18.05 15.58 -0.25
N ASN A 170 -19.14 15.82 -0.98
CA ASN A 170 -20.09 14.78 -1.39
C ASN A 170 -19.73 14.03 -2.69
N ASN A 171 -18.57 14.33 -3.30
CA ASN A 171 -18.20 13.77 -4.62
C ASN A 171 -17.16 12.66 -4.59
N ALA A 172 -16.86 12.13 -3.43
CA ALA A 172 -15.77 11.19 -3.26
C ALA A 172 -16.24 9.73 -3.22
N ALA A 173 -15.27 8.81 -3.33
CA ALA A 173 -15.51 7.38 -3.25
C ALA A 173 -16.01 6.97 -1.85
N VAL A 174 -16.87 5.97 -1.80
CA VAL A 174 -17.47 5.43 -0.58
C VAL A 174 -16.92 4.05 -0.29
N ALA A 175 -16.39 3.82 0.92
CA ALA A 175 -15.93 2.50 1.32
C ALA A 175 -17.10 1.56 1.58
N VAL A 176 -16.90 0.31 1.19
CA VAL A 176 -17.84 -0.77 1.43
C VAL A 176 -17.25 -1.72 2.43
N ASP A 177 -18.05 -2.15 3.39
CA ASP A 177 -17.71 -3.21 4.32
C ASP A 177 -17.08 -4.40 3.59
N GLY A 178 -15.88 -4.79 3.99
CA GLY A 178 -15.13 -5.92 3.46
C GLY A 178 -15.82 -7.28 3.64
N GLY A 179 -17.07 -7.31 4.14
CA GLY A 179 -17.87 -8.52 4.33
C GLY A 179 -17.39 -9.37 5.52
N ARG A 180 -16.79 -8.79 6.53
CA ARG A 180 -16.62 -9.45 7.81
C ARG A 180 -17.93 -9.35 8.58
N ASP A 181 -18.45 -10.50 8.97
CA ASP A 181 -19.58 -10.57 9.90
C ASP A 181 -19.13 -9.95 11.22
N PRO A 182 -19.80 -8.90 11.72
CA PRO A 182 -19.46 -8.31 13.03
C PRO A 182 -19.58 -9.32 14.17
N ASN A 183 -20.24 -10.47 13.95
CA ASN A 183 -20.43 -11.53 14.94
C ASN A 183 -19.41 -12.66 14.82
N ASP A 184 -18.44 -12.62 13.89
CA ASP A 184 -17.44 -13.69 13.72
C ASP A 184 -16.33 -13.69 14.80
N GLY A 185 -16.43 -12.85 15.80
CA GLY A 185 -15.51 -12.75 16.95
C GLY A 185 -14.13 -12.18 16.61
N LYS A 186 -13.92 -11.69 15.39
CA LYS A 186 -12.62 -11.17 14.92
C LYS A 186 -12.49 -9.64 14.95
N GLY A 187 -13.47 -8.99 15.57
CA GLY A 187 -13.50 -7.53 15.70
C GLY A 187 -14.01 -6.82 14.45
N VAL A 188 -14.79 -5.78 14.65
CA VAL A 188 -15.24 -4.87 13.61
C VAL A 188 -14.06 -3.93 13.29
N GLY A 189 -13.34 -4.22 12.21
CA GLY A 189 -12.28 -3.34 11.72
C GLY A 189 -12.44 -3.14 10.23
N TRP A 190 -12.47 -1.89 9.80
CA TRP A 190 -12.37 -1.54 8.39
C TRP A 190 -11.01 -1.99 7.83
N ASP A 191 -10.97 -2.31 6.55
CA ASP A 191 -9.69 -2.58 5.90
C ASP A 191 -8.87 -1.28 5.84
N PRO A 192 -7.67 -1.20 6.43
CA PRO A 192 -6.92 0.05 6.58
C PRO A 192 -6.56 0.71 5.26
N TYR A 193 -6.44 -0.05 4.18
CA TYR A 193 -6.12 0.49 2.85
C TYR A 193 -7.35 1.10 2.18
N MET A 194 -8.54 0.52 2.38
CA MET A 194 -9.80 1.14 1.96
C MET A 194 -10.01 2.44 2.71
N GLU A 195 -9.85 2.42 4.02
CA GLU A 195 -9.95 3.60 4.88
C GLU A 195 -8.99 4.70 4.43
N SER A 196 -7.70 4.38 4.24
CA SER A 196 -6.71 5.36 3.79
C SER A 196 -7.06 5.96 2.42
N PHE A 197 -7.53 5.15 1.47
CA PHE A 197 -7.93 5.65 0.16
C PHE A 197 -9.17 6.55 0.25
N ILE A 198 -10.17 6.18 1.07
CA ILE A 198 -11.37 6.99 1.30
C ILE A 198 -11.02 8.33 1.94
N LEU A 199 -10.15 8.34 2.94
CA LEU A 199 -9.69 9.57 3.57
C LEU A 199 -9.00 10.50 2.55
N GLY A 200 -8.15 9.94 1.68
CA GLY A 200 -7.44 10.71 0.67
C GLY A 200 -8.32 11.25 -0.45
N CYS A 201 -9.49 10.69 -0.70
CA CYS A 201 -10.44 11.22 -1.67
C CYS A 201 -11.59 12.00 -1.04
N GLY A 202 -11.54 12.27 0.27
CA GLY A 202 -12.62 12.99 0.99
C GLY A 202 -13.93 12.20 1.11
N GLY A 203 -13.89 10.87 0.97
CA GLY A 203 -15.06 10.01 0.94
C GLY A 203 -15.62 9.64 2.30
N GLN A 204 -16.72 8.91 2.28
CA GLN A 204 -17.41 8.42 3.48
C GLN A 204 -17.32 6.90 3.59
N ILE A 205 -17.13 6.39 4.79
CA ILE A 205 -17.19 4.97 5.09
C ILE A 205 -18.63 4.56 5.37
N THR A 206 -19.18 3.64 4.57
CA THR A 206 -20.55 3.15 4.73
C THR A 206 -20.68 1.69 4.24
N ASN A 207 -21.83 1.09 4.49
CA ASN A 207 -22.17 -0.23 3.96
C ASN A 207 -22.72 -0.11 2.53
N TYR A 208 -22.29 -1.00 1.62
CA TYR A 208 -22.74 -1.02 0.22
C TYR A 208 -24.27 -1.09 0.09
N ASP A 209 -24.93 -1.93 0.88
CA ASP A 209 -26.38 -2.12 0.81
C ASP A 209 -27.15 -0.80 1.08
N LYS A 210 -26.57 0.12 1.87
CA LYS A 210 -27.16 1.44 2.15
C LYS A 210 -27.04 2.40 0.97
N ILE A 211 -26.12 2.15 0.06
CA ILE A 211 -25.81 3.02 -1.08
C ILE A 211 -25.93 2.29 -2.41
N ALA A 212 -26.59 1.12 -2.43
CA ALA A 212 -26.70 0.30 -3.64
C ALA A 212 -27.32 1.08 -4.83
N GLU A 213 -28.26 1.97 -4.57
CA GLU A 213 -28.93 2.81 -5.57
C GLU A 213 -28.22 4.16 -5.81
N SER A 214 -27.15 4.46 -5.10
CA SER A 214 -26.36 5.70 -5.28
C SER A 214 -25.48 5.60 -6.52
N THR A 215 -25.24 6.72 -7.17
CA THR A 215 -24.26 6.87 -8.28
C THR A 215 -22.86 7.23 -7.79
N THR A 216 -22.69 7.49 -6.50
CA THR A 216 -21.39 7.83 -5.90
C THR A 216 -20.39 6.67 -6.14
N PRO A 217 -19.15 6.95 -6.56
CA PRO A 217 -18.12 5.95 -6.72
C PRO A 217 -17.89 5.13 -5.45
N VAL A 218 -17.55 3.84 -5.60
CA VAL A 218 -17.36 2.93 -4.47
C VAL A 218 -15.99 2.27 -4.49
N VAL A 219 -15.50 1.88 -3.32
CA VAL A 219 -14.21 1.19 -3.18
C VAL A 219 -14.44 -0.24 -2.72
N PHE A 220 -13.77 -1.17 -3.37
CA PHE A 220 -13.78 -2.59 -3.02
C PHE A 220 -12.37 -3.10 -2.76
N ARG A 221 -12.23 -4.03 -1.82
CA ARG A 221 -10.98 -4.73 -1.62
C ARG A 221 -11.14 -6.24 -1.73
N GLY A 222 -10.31 -6.80 -2.60
CA GLY A 222 -10.24 -8.23 -2.84
C GLY A 222 -11.41 -8.79 -3.65
N ILE A 223 -11.19 -9.96 -4.22
CA ILE A 223 -12.08 -10.61 -5.23
C ILE A 223 -13.43 -11.06 -4.67
N THR A 224 -13.61 -11.11 -3.34
CA THR A 224 -14.86 -11.55 -2.71
C THR A 224 -16.04 -10.64 -3.01
N LYS A 225 -15.80 -9.44 -3.49
CA LYS A 225 -16.81 -8.44 -3.86
C LYS A 225 -17.15 -8.40 -5.38
N ALA A 226 -16.71 -9.40 -6.14
CA ALA A 226 -16.95 -9.47 -7.59
C ALA A 226 -18.43 -9.28 -7.99
N LYS A 227 -19.37 -9.75 -7.18
CA LYS A 227 -20.82 -9.53 -7.40
C LYS A 227 -21.18 -8.04 -7.38
N HIS A 228 -20.65 -7.29 -6.40
CA HIS A 228 -20.92 -5.86 -6.26
C HIS A 228 -20.23 -5.06 -7.36
N MET A 229 -19.01 -5.45 -7.77
CA MET A 229 -18.31 -4.80 -8.88
C MET A 229 -19.09 -4.98 -10.19
N ARG A 230 -19.62 -6.17 -10.47
CA ARG A 230 -20.50 -6.40 -11.64
C ARG A 230 -21.76 -5.55 -11.58
N ALA A 231 -22.38 -5.42 -10.42
CA ALA A 231 -23.54 -4.54 -10.26
C ALA A 231 -23.20 -3.06 -10.52
N CYS A 232 -21.99 -2.63 -10.21
CA CYS A 232 -21.51 -1.29 -10.61
C CYS A 232 -21.36 -1.18 -12.13
N GLU A 233 -20.74 -2.17 -12.77
CA GLU A 233 -20.58 -2.22 -14.23
C GLU A 233 -21.94 -2.22 -14.97
N GLU A 234 -22.91 -3.00 -14.49
CA GLU A 234 -24.29 -3.07 -15.05
C GLU A 234 -25.05 -1.74 -14.90
N ASN A 235 -24.73 -0.91 -13.92
CA ASN A 235 -25.38 0.37 -13.63
C ASN A 235 -24.52 1.59 -13.99
N ASP A 236 -23.46 1.41 -14.77
CA ASP A 236 -22.53 2.47 -15.18
C ASP A 236 -22.01 3.31 -13.99
N ARG A 237 -21.74 2.64 -12.87
CA ARG A 237 -21.27 3.24 -11.63
C ARG A 237 -19.78 3.03 -11.45
N ASP A 238 -19.04 4.09 -11.28
CA ASP A 238 -17.60 4.03 -11.01
C ASP A 238 -17.29 3.25 -9.74
N TYR A 239 -16.23 2.42 -9.80
CA TYR A 239 -15.67 1.76 -8.63
C TYR A 239 -14.15 1.69 -8.68
N TYR A 240 -13.55 1.61 -7.50
CA TYR A 240 -12.11 1.41 -7.31
C TYR A 240 -11.86 0.06 -6.66
N TYR A 241 -10.94 -0.71 -7.24
CA TYR A 241 -10.59 -2.03 -6.72
C TYR A 241 -9.18 -2.05 -6.19
N ILE A 242 -9.02 -2.37 -4.91
CA ILE A 242 -7.73 -2.43 -4.22
C ILE A 242 -7.31 -3.90 -4.04
N ASP A 243 -6.07 -4.24 -4.42
CA ASP A 243 -5.46 -5.54 -4.12
C ASP A 243 -3.93 -5.39 -4.01
N THR A 244 -3.21 -6.50 -3.84
CA THR A 244 -1.74 -6.53 -3.76
C THR A 244 -1.11 -5.86 -4.97
N GLY A 245 -0.11 -5.00 -4.75
CA GLY A 245 0.63 -4.32 -5.82
C GLY A 245 1.36 -5.27 -6.75
N TYR A 246 1.80 -4.75 -7.88
CA TYR A 246 2.40 -5.52 -8.95
C TYR A 246 3.83 -5.96 -8.63
N PHE A 247 4.64 -5.09 -8.02
CA PHE A 247 6.05 -5.33 -7.68
C PHE A 247 6.51 -4.43 -6.53
N GLY A 248 7.75 -4.60 -6.07
CA GLY A 248 8.28 -3.85 -4.92
C GLY A 248 7.86 -4.39 -3.54
N ASN A 249 7.12 -5.49 -3.49
CA ASN A 249 6.60 -6.10 -2.26
C ASN A 249 7.43 -7.34 -1.85
N VAL A 250 8.64 -7.14 -1.33
CA VAL A 250 9.55 -8.26 -1.05
C VAL A 250 9.12 -9.08 0.16
N ARG A 251 9.00 -8.49 1.34
CA ARG A 251 8.62 -9.19 2.60
C ARG A 251 7.33 -8.72 3.21
N LYS A 252 7.02 -7.43 3.08
CA LYS A 252 5.76 -6.83 3.53
C LYS A 252 5.02 -6.29 2.32
N LYS A 253 3.69 -6.26 2.38
CA LYS A 253 2.87 -5.60 1.38
C LYS A 253 2.97 -4.09 1.60
N PHE A 254 3.92 -3.47 0.94
CA PHE A 254 4.10 -2.02 0.98
C PHE A 254 3.20 -1.34 -0.05
N PHE A 255 3.17 -1.85 -1.29
CA PHE A 255 2.34 -1.33 -2.36
C PHE A 255 1.08 -2.14 -2.56
N HIS A 256 -0.01 -1.44 -2.86
CA HIS A 256 -1.29 -2.00 -3.28
C HIS A 256 -1.67 -1.37 -4.61
N ARG A 257 -2.06 -2.20 -5.58
CA ARG A 257 -2.65 -1.68 -6.82
C ARG A 257 -4.04 -1.15 -6.55
N ILE A 258 -4.39 -0.09 -7.24
CA ILE A 258 -5.74 0.42 -7.33
C ILE A 258 -6.09 0.54 -8.81
N THR A 259 -7.22 -0.02 -9.20
CA THR A 259 -7.74 0.06 -10.57
C THR A 259 -9.14 0.67 -10.56
N LYS A 260 -9.44 1.53 -11.51
CA LYS A 260 -10.78 2.11 -11.71
C LYS A 260 -11.55 1.24 -12.71
N ASN A 261 -12.78 0.86 -12.35
CA ASN A 261 -13.71 0.10 -13.18
C ASN A 261 -13.19 -1.24 -13.73
N ALA A 262 -12.22 -1.84 -13.05
CA ALA A 262 -11.64 -3.13 -13.43
C ALA A 262 -10.98 -3.83 -12.23
N MET A 263 -10.88 -5.15 -12.27
CA MET A 263 -10.12 -5.93 -11.27
C MET A 263 -8.62 -6.01 -11.59
N GLN A 264 -8.24 -5.64 -12.81
CA GLN A 264 -6.86 -5.62 -13.30
C GLN A 264 -6.67 -4.43 -14.24
N ASN A 265 -5.47 -3.86 -14.26
CA ASN A 265 -5.12 -2.87 -15.26
C ASN A 265 -4.93 -3.56 -16.61
N THR A 266 -5.93 -3.50 -17.46
CA THR A 266 -5.94 -4.06 -18.83
C THR A 266 -5.98 -2.98 -19.90
N GLY A 267 -5.98 -1.73 -19.48
CA GLY A 267 -6.01 -0.58 -20.39
C GLY A 267 -4.69 -0.39 -21.17
N PRO A 268 -4.65 0.60 -22.04
CA PRO A 268 -3.44 0.98 -22.76
C PRO A 268 -2.34 1.43 -21.77
N VAL A 269 -1.10 1.32 -22.20
CA VAL A 269 0.03 1.86 -21.44
C VAL A 269 -0.01 3.38 -21.52
N ILE A 270 0.00 4.03 -20.38
CA ILE A 270 0.07 5.48 -20.24
C ILE A 270 1.54 5.86 -20.08
N GLU A 271 1.99 6.87 -20.79
CA GLU A 271 3.33 7.42 -20.62
C GLU A 271 3.49 8.02 -19.22
N ARG A 272 4.51 7.55 -18.49
CA ARG A 272 4.78 7.98 -17.11
C ARG A 272 6.27 8.21 -16.91
N PRO A 273 6.66 9.18 -16.06
CA PRO A 273 8.03 9.31 -15.58
C PRO A 273 8.54 8.01 -14.92
N PHE A 274 9.86 7.83 -14.91
CA PHE A 274 10.49 6.63 -14.32
C PHE A 274 10.74 6.73 -12.81
N ASP A 275 10.52 7.88 -12.21
CA ASP A 275 10.77 8.20 -10.80
C ASP A 275 10.17 7.18 -9.82
N ARG A 276 8.89 6.82 -10.02
CA ARG A 276 8.22 5.81 -9.18
C ARG A 276 8.75 4.40 -9.43
N LEU A 277 9.13 4.10 -10.65
CA LEU A 277 9.72 2.82 -11.00
C LEU A 277 11.10 2.67 -10.37
N GLU A 278 11.95 3.68 -10.46
CA GLU A 278 13.27 3.74 -9.84
C GLU A 278 13.18 3.59 -8.31
N ALA A 279 12.20 4.26 -7.68
CA ALA A 279 11.95 4.14 -6.24
C ALA A 279 11.62 2.71 -5.77
N THR A 280 11.15 1.83 -6.66
CA THR A 280 10.93 0.40 -6.33
C THR A 280 12.21 -0.42 -6.28
N GLY A 281 13.33 0.14 -6.75
CA GLY A 281 14.60 -0.59 -6.91
C GLY A 281 14.57 -1.67 -8.00
N TRP A 282 13.56 -1.62 -8.88
CA TRP A 282 13.48 -2.57 -9.98
C TRP A 282 14.54 -2.26 -11.06
N HIS A 283 15.16 -3.34 -11.57
CA HIS A 283 16.08 -3.28 -12.69
C HIS A 283 15.65 -4.29 -13.74
N ARG A 284 15.71 -3.85 -14.99
CA ARG A 284 15.34 -4.69 -16.13
C ARG A 284 16.17 -5.97 -16.21
N SER A 285 15.48 -7.11 -16.27
CA SER A 285 16.08 -8.40 -16.53
C SER A 285 16.11 -8.72 -18.04
N LYS A 286 17.22 -9.26 -18.52
CA LYS A 286 17.29 -9.76 -19.91
C LYS A 286 16.43 -11.01 -20.06
N PHE A 287 15.70 -11.11 -21.17
CA PHE A 287 14.94 -12.31 -21.49
C PHE A 287 15.85 -13.49 -21.71
N LYS A 288 15.57 -14.60 -21.03
CA LYS A 288 16.35 -15.84 -21.10
C LYS A 288 15.47 -16.95 -21.66
N LYS A 289 16.00 -17.68 -22.66
CA LYS A 289 15.36 -18.88 -23.17
C LYS A 289 15.31 -19.96 -22.09
N GLY A 290 14.39 -20.88 -22.21
CA GLY A 290 14.25 -22.05 -21.35
C GLY A 290 13.51 -23.19 -22.05
N LYS A 291 13.28 -24.30 -21.33
CA LYS A 291 12.66 -25.51 -21.87
C LYS A 291 11.22 -25.69 -21.38
N ASN A 292 10.94 -25.37 -20.12
CA ASN A 292 9.71 -25.74 -19.46
C ASN A 292 8.67 -24.61 -19.55
N ILE A 293 7.40 -24.97 -19.58
CA ILE A 293 6.29 -24.05 -19.44
C ILE A 293 5.89 -24.00 -17.97
N LEU A 294 5.80 -22.80 -17.38
CA LEU A 294 5.32 -22.60 -16.02
C LEU A 294 3.84 -22.22 -16.05
N LEU A 295 2.97 -23.15 -15.72
CA LEU A 295 1.54 -22.87 -15.55
C LEU A 295 1.26 -22.39 -14.12
N CYS A 296 0.79 -21.14 -13.98
CA CYS A 296 0.43 -20.53 -12.71
C CYS A 296 -1.08 -20.29 -12.63
N PRO A 297 -1.88 -21.26 -12.16
CA PRO A 297 -3.31 -21.07 -12.04
C PRO A 297 -3.62 -20.01 -10.99
N PRO A 298 -4.71 -19.23 -11.16
CA PRO A 298 -5.24 -18.35 -10.13
C PRO A 298 -5.78 -19.13 -8.93
N SER A 299 -6.23 -18.44 -7.89
CA SER A 299 -6.96 -19.11 -6.82
C SER A 299 -8.38 -19.51 -7.28
N ALA A 300 -8.95 -20.57 -6.69
CA ALA A 300 -10.32 -20.99 -6.97
C ALA A 300 -11.34 -19.84 -6.79
N LYS A 301 -11.14 -18.97 -5.80
CA LYS A 301 -11.96 -17.76 -5.61
C LYS A 301 -11.88 -16.79 -6.79
N ALA A 302 -10.70 -16.62 -7.36
CA ALA A 302 -10.54 -15.75 -8.53
C ALA A 302 -11.24 -16.35 -9.75
N MET A 303 -11.10 -17.65 -10.00
CA MET A 303 -11.79 -18.33 -11.11
C MET A 303 -13.31 -18.26 -10.96
N SER A 304 -13.83 -18.55 -9.78
CA SER A 304 -15.28 -18.45 -9.49
C SER A 304 -15.82 -17.02 -9.69
N ALA A 305 -15.03 -15.97 -9.42
CA ALA A 305 -15.43 -14.59 -9.69
C ALA A 305 -15.64 -14.31 -11.20
N PHE A 306 -14.97 -15.07 -12.06
CA PHE A 306 -15.16 -15.04 -13.53
C PHE A 306 -16.15 -16.11 -14.03
N GLY A 307 -16.83 -16.82 -13.15
CA GLY A 307 -17.76 -17.89 -13.52
C GLY A 307 -17.07 -19.15 -14.03
N LEU A 308 -15.79 -19.36 -13.73
CA LEU A 308 -14.98 -20.47 -14.20
C LEU A 308 -14.66 -21.43 -13.05
N ASP A 309 -14.62 -22.74 -13.37
CA ASP A 309 -14.09 -23.76 -12.48
C ASP A 309 -12.58 -23.91 -12.67
N LEU A 310 -11.84 -23.92 -11.56
CA LEU A 310 -10.37 -23.95 -11.60
C LEU A 310 -9.84 -25.25 -12.22
N GLU A 311 -10.38 -26.39 -11.83
CA GLU A 311 -9.89 -27.69 -12.29
C GLU A 311 -10.16 -27.89 -13.77
N THR A 312 -11.36 -27.60 -14.22
CA THR A 312 -11.76 -27.63 -15.64
C THR A 312 -10.86 -26.71 -16.47
N TRP A 313 -10.67 -25.46 -16.03
CA TRP A 313 -9.79 -24.51 -16.73
C TRP A 313 -8.35 -25.03 -16.83
N MET A 314 -7.81 -25.63 -15.76
CA MET A 314 -6.47 -26.17 -15.75
C MET A 314 -6.32 -27.33 -16.76
N GLN A 315 -7.28 -28.25 -16.76
CA GLN A 315 -7.28 -29.42 -17.67
C GLN A 315 -7.35 -28.97 -19.13
N GLU A 316 -8.27 -28.07 -19.46
CA GLU A 316 -8.42 -27.50 -20.80
C GLU A 316 -7.17 -26.72 -21.26
N THR A 317 -6.61 -25.91 -20.37
CA THR A 317 -5.39 -25.15 -20.66
C THR A 317 -4.19 -26.07 -20.93
N ILE A 318 -4.01 -27.10 -20.10
CA ILE A 318 -2.94 -28.11 -20.30
C ILE A 318 -3.15 -28.86 -21.61
N ALA A 319 -4.38 -29.28 -21.92
CA ALA A 319 -4.70 -29.96 -23.16
C ALA A 319 -4.40 -29.06 -24.38
N THR A 320 -4.82 -27.79 -24.32
CA THR A 320 -4.55 -26.80 -25.38
C THR A 320 -3.04 -26.57 -25.56
N ILE A 321 -2.28 -26.37 -24.49
CA ILE A 321 -0.82 -26.23 -24.59
C ILE A 321 -0.20 -27.44 -25.30
N LYS A 322 -0.62 -28.64 -24.95
CA LYS A 322 -0.08 -29.89 -25.53
C LYS A 322 -0.41 -30.08 -27.03
N THR A 323 -1.39 -29.34 -27.57
CA THR A 323 -1.63 -29.37 -29.03
C THR A 323 -0.55 -28.60 -29.82
N TYR A 324 0.17 -27.68 -29.16
CA TYR A 324 1.13 -26.79 -29.81
C TYR A 324 2.57 -27.04 -29.43
N THR A 325 2.85 -27.83 -28.37
CA THR A 325 4.21 -28.07 -27.90
C THR A 325 4.35 -29.36 -27.07
N ASP A 326 5.51 -30.00 -27.18
CA ASP A 326 5.92 -31.15 -26.34
C ASP A 326 6.70 -30.71 -25.10
N ARG A 327 6.83 -29.39 -24.82
CA ARG A 327 7.60 -28.91 -23.68
C ARG A 327 7.00 -29.39 -22.37
N PRO A 328 7.82 -29.76 -21.37
CA PRO A 328 7.31 -30.10 -20.04
C PRO A 328 6.55 -28.93 -19.41
N ILE A 329 5.41 -29.25 -18.79
CA ILE A 329 4.58 -28.26 -18.07
C ILE A 329 4.82 -28.45 -16.56
N ILE A 330 5.25 -27.39 -15.89
CA ILE A 330 5.38 -27.31 -14.44
C ILE A 330 4.19 -26.52 -13.91
N VAL A 331 3.34 -27.14 -13.11
CA VAL A 331 2.22 -26.43 -12.46
C VAL A 331 2.69 -25.86 -11.13
N ARG A 332 2.51 -24.56 -10.93
CA ARG A 332 2.79 -23.86 -9.67
C ARG A 332 1.50 -23.33 -9.07
N ASN A 333 0.93 -24.12 -8.17
CA ASN A 333 -0.25 -23.70 -7.41
C ASN A 333 0.08 -22.57 -6.43
N LYS A 334 -0.91 -21.72 -6.16
CA LYS A 334 -0.78 -20.65 -5.19
C LYS A 334 -0.81 -21.23 -3.79
N VAL A 335 0.32 -21.22 -3.11
CA VAL A 335 0.44 -21.62 -1.70
C VAL A 335 -0.16 -20.55 -0.80
N SER A 336 -0.88 -20.96 0.26
CA SER A 336 -1.41 -20.04 1.25
C SER A 336 -0.28 -19.28 1.96
N ARG A 337 -0.56 -18.08 2.47
CA ARG A 337 0.48 -17.27 3.14
C ARG A 337 1.07 -17.95 4.38
N ARG A 338 0.28 -18.79 5.06
CA ARG A 338 0.71 -19.51 6.26
C ARG A 338 1.67 -20.64 5.95
N GLU A 339 1.58 -21.20 4.74
CA GLU A 339 2.36 -22.35 4.29
C GLU A 339 3.58 -21.93 3.41
N ARG A 340 3.70 -20.64 3.07
CA ARG A 340 4.81 -20.15 2.26
C ARG A 340 6.13 -20.24 3.01
N THR A 341 7.09 -20.85 2.35
CA THR A 341 8.50 -20.86 2.77
C THR A 341 9.27 -19.72 2.10
N ALA A 342 10.49 -19.46 2.55
CA ALA A 342 11.39 -18.46 1.94
C ALA A 342 11.75 -18.80 0.49
N THR A 343 11.57 -20.06 0.08
CA THR A 343 11.89 -20.57 -1.26
C THR A 343 10.70 -20.54 -2.22
N ASP A 344 9.50 -20.20 -1.78
CA ASP A 344 8.28 -20.13 -2.61
C ASP A 344 8.16 -18.81 -3.38
N THR A 345 9.26 -18.25 -3.86
CA THR A 345 9.27 -17.02 -4.64
C THR A 345 9.04 -17.29 -6.13
N MET A 346 8.53 -16.29 -6.86
CA MET A 346 8.40 -16.39 -8.32
C MET A 346 9.77 -16.48 -8.99
N GLU A 347 10.76 -15.77 -8.48
CA GLU A 347 12.13 -15.80 -8.96
C GLU A 347 12.70 -17.23 -8.93
N MET A 348 12.53 -17.97 -7.82
CA MET A 348 12.94 -19.36 -7.75
C MET A 348 12.15 -20.28 -8.68
N ALA A 349 10.86 -20.03 -8.88
CA ALA A 349 10.09 -20.81 -9.84
C ALA A 349 10.57 -20.57 -11.27
N LEU A 350 10.87 -19.33 -11.64
CA LEU A 350 11.34 -18.95 -12.98
C LEU A 350 12.81 -19.37 -13.24
N SER A 351 13.60 -19.65 -12.21
CA SER A 351 14.96 -20.17 -12.35
C SER A 351 15.01 -21.63 -12.84
N ARG A 352 13.88 -22.35 -12.87
CA ARG A 352 13.75 -23.77 -13.28
C ARG A 352 13.78 -23.98 -14.79
N ASP A 353 14.61 -23.29 -15.53
CA ASP A 353 14.73 -23.37 -16.99
C ASP A 353 13.40 -23.10 -17.72
N ILE A 354 12.71 -22.02 -17.33
CA ILE A 354 11.38 -21.67 -17.85
C ILE A 354 11.50 -21.01 -19.22
N HIS A 355 10.73 -21.51 -20.20
CA HIS A 355 10.53 -20.96 -21.53
C HIS A 355 9.54 -19.77 -21.50
N CYS A 356 8.36 -20.00 -20.95
CA CYS A 356 7.34 -18.96 -20.74
C CYS A 356 6.46 -19.31 -19.53
N LEU A 357 5.76 -18.31 -19.03
CA LEU A 357 4.72 -18.47 -18.01
C LEU A 357 3.33 -18.39 -18.68
N VAL A 358 2.40 -19.25 -18.24
CA VAL A 358 1.00 -19.22 -18.64
C VAL A 358 0.12 -19.03 -17.41
N THR A 359 -0.81 -18.09 -17.46
CA THR A 359 -1.79 -17.88 -16.39
C THR A 359 -3.09 -17.31 -16.92
N PHE A 360 -4.17 -17.35 -16.14
CA PHE A 360 -5.40 -16.61 -16.44
C PHE A 360 -5.23 -15.13 -16.08
N ASN A 361 -5.35 -14.78 -14.81
CA ASN A 361 -5.31 -13.38 -14.35
C ASN A 361 -4.36 -13.12 -13.17
N SER A 362 -3.40 -14.02 -12.92
CA SER A 362 -2.46 -13.85 -11.81
C SER A 362 -1.41 -12.77 -12.11
N ILE A 363 -1.03 -12.00 -11.09
CA ILE A 363 0.13 -11.10 -11.16
C ILE A 363 1.46 -11.82 -11.44
N ALA A 364 1.46 -13.15 -11.41
CA ALA A 364 2.61 -13.97 -11.80
C ALA A 364 3.12 -13.66 -13.23
N ALA A 365 2.21 -13.25 -14.15
CA ALA A 365 2.60 -12.80 -15.47
C ALA A 365 3.43 -11.51 -15.43
N THR A 366 3.00 -10.53 -14.61
CA THR A 366 3.75 -9.30 -14.37
C THR A 366 5.14 -9.59 -13.82
N GLU A 367 5.21 -10.42 -12.76
CA GLU A 367 6.49 -10.83 -12.17
C GLU A 367 7.39 -11.58 -13.19
N ALA A 368 6.81 -12.41 -14.06
CA ALA A 368 7.57 -13.14 -15.09
C ALA A 368 8.22 -12.19 -16.09
N VAL A 369 7.46 -11.22 -16.64
CA VAL A 369 7.99 -10.26 -17.61
C VAL A 369 9.07 -9.39 -16.97
N LEU A 370 8.83 -8.89 -15.74
CA LEU A 370 9.83 -8.12 -14.99
C LEU A 370 11.12 -8.89 -14.72
N LEU A 371 11.04 -10.21 -14.60
CA LEU A 371 12.17 -11.12 -14.40
C LEU A 371 12.74 -11.70 -15.72
N GLY A 372 12.34 -11.16 -16.85
CA GLY A 372 12.86 -11.53 -18.18
C GLY A 372 12.36 -12.89 -18.68
N LYS A 373 11.10 -13.22 -18.42
CA LYS A 373 10.41 -14.40 -18.99
C LYS A 373 9.15 -13.97 -19.74
N PRO A 374 8.92 -14.48 -20.96
CA PRO A 374 7.67 -14.23 -21.69
C PRO A 374 6.48 -14.78 -20.93
N ALA A 375 5.32 -14.14 -21.11
CA ALA A 375 4.09 -14.57 -20.48
C ALA A 375 2.93 -14.71 -21.48
N PHE A 376 2.01 -15.62 -21.16
CA PHE A 376 0.70 -15.78 -21.79
C PHE A 376 -0.38 -15.52 -20.74
N THR A 377 -1.31 -14.62 -21.05
CA THR A 377 -2.39 -14.22 -20.17
C THR A 377 -3.74 -14.53 -20.84
N LEU A 378 -4.42 -15.53 -20.30
CA LEU A 378 -5.66 -16.08 -20.89
C LEU A 378 -6.94 -15.40 -20.36
N GLY A 379 -6.80 -14.43 -19.49
CA GLY A 379 -7.86 -13.59 -18.93
C GLY A 379 -7.34 -12.20 -18.59
N PRO A 380 -8.17 -11.30 -18.05
CA PRO A 380 -7.80 -9.92 -17.75
C PRO A 380 -6.54 -9.84 -16.91
N ASN A 381 -5.49 -9.16 -17.39
CA ASN A 381 -4.19 -9.13 -16.76
C ASN A 381 -3.42 -7.83 -17.04
N ALA A 382 -2.70 -7.34 -16.05
CA ALA A 382 -1.88 -6.14 -16.20
C ALA A 382 -0.66 -6.34 -17.15
N ALA A 383 -0.31 -7.57 -17.47
CA ALA A 383 0.73 -7.88 -18.44
C ALA A 383 0.24 -7.95 -19.90
N HIS A 384 -1.02 -7.66 -20.19
CA HIS A 384 -1.57 -7.76 -21.56
C HIS A 384 -0.76 -7.02 -22.61
N ALA A 385 -0.31 -5.81 -22.32
CA ALA A 385 0.46 -5.00 -23.26
C ALA A 385 1.80 -5.66 -23.69
N VAL A 386 2.36 -6.49 -22.83
CA VAL A 386 3.69 -7.11 -22.99
C VAL A 386 3.65 -8.64 -23.06
N SER A 387 2.48 -9.24 -23.21
CA SER A 387 2.26 -10.69 -23.29
C SER A 387 1.44 -11.07 -24.51
N LEU A 388 1.14 -12.36 -24.67
CA LEU A 388 0.20 -12.90 -25.63
C LEU A 388 -0.94 -13.63 -24.93
N SER A 389 -2.06 -13.83 -25.63
CA SER A 389 -3.16 -14.69 -25.18
C SER A 389 -3.32 -15.96 -26.05
N ASP A 390 -2.80 -15.95 -27.26
CA ASP A 390 -2.90 -17.05 -28.23
C ASP A 390 -1.82 -18.12 -27.97
N LEU A 391 -2.20 -19.23 -27.38
CA LEU A 391 -1.33 -20.35 -27.07
C LEU A 391 -0.75 -21.05 -28.32
N SER A 392 -1.29 -20.83 -29.52
CA SER A 392 -0.68 -21.35 -30.77
C SER A 392 0.74 -20.80 -30.99
N GLN A 393 1.06 -19.65 -30.37
CA GLN A 393 2.36 -19.01 -30.45
C GLN A 393 3.34 -19.42 -29.34
N ILE A 394 3.02 -20.47 -28.57
CA ILE A 394 3.75 -20.82 -27.35
C ILE A 394 5.22 -21.19 -27.62
N GLU A 395 5.55 -21.68 -28.81
CA GLU A 395 6.95 -21.97 -29.23
C GLU A 395 7.73 -20.68 -29.58
N LYS A 396 7.03 -19.62 -29.96
CA LYS A 396 7.58 -18.31 -30.33
C LYS A 396 6.88 -17.19 -29.58
N PRO A 397 6.99 -17.17 -28.23
CA PRO A 397 6.33 -16.16 -27.42
C PRO A 397 6.82 -14.75 -27.76
N LYS A 398 5.96 -13.74 -27.59
CA LYS A 398 6.38 -12.33 -27.68
C LYS A 398 7.50 -12.07 -26.67
N ILE A 399 8.59 -11.53 -27.16
CA ILE A 399 9.66 -10.97 -26.33
C ILE A 399 9.55 -9.45 -26.51
N PRO A 400 8.98 -8.73 -25.55
CA PRO A 400 8.86 -7.28 -25.66
C PRO A 400 10.25 -6.63 -25.67
N THR A 401 10.35 -5.46 -26.33
CA THR A 401 11.58 -4.68 -26.35
C THR A 401 11.91 -4.13 -24.95
N ALA A 402 13.09 -3.59 -24.81
CA ALA A 402 13.50 -2.94 -23.55
C ALA A 402 12.56 -1.78 -23.20
N GLU A 403 12.29 -0.95 -24.19
CA GLU A 403 11.49 0.25 -24.12
C GLU A 403 10.03 -0.09 -23.79
N GLU A 404 9.47 -1.13 -24.44
CA GLU A 404 8.12 -1.63 -24.10
C GLU A 404 8.01 -2.07 -22.65
N VAL A 405 9.01 -2.82 -22.12
CA VAL A 405 8.99 -3.29 -20.73
C VAL A 405 9.15 -2.13 -19.76
N GLU A 406 10.04 -1.19 -20.04
CA GLU A 406 10.31 -0.04 -19.16
C GLU A 406 9.11 0.90 -19.11
N ALA A 407 8.51 1.25 -20.26
CA ALA A 407 7.32 2.08 -20.33
C ALA A 407 6.11 1.42 -19.62
N TRP A 408 5.89 0.13 -19.85
CA TRP A 408 4.85 -0.62 -19.18
C TRP A 408 5.11 -0.73 -17.66
N ALA A 409 6.33 -0.97 -17.21
CA ALA A 409 6.68 -1.02 -15.79
C ALA A 409 6.53 0.35 -15.12
N ALA A 410 6.92 1.43 -15.79
CA ALA A 410 6.69 2.79 -15.33
C ALA A 410 5.19 3.06 -15.19
N HIS A 411 4.38 2.71 -16.19
CA HIS A 411 2.92 2.82 -16.09
C HIS A 411 2.37 2.05 -14.87
N LEU A 412 2.77 0.81 -14.66
CA LEU A 412 2.30 0.02 -13.52
C LEU A 412 2.75 0.59 -12.16
N SER A 413 3.91 1.27 -12.10
CA SER A 413 4.36 1.93 -10.87
C SER A 413 3.43 3.06 -10.45
N TYR A 414 2.72 3.68 -11.39
CA TYR A 414 1.66 4.67 -11.18
C TYR A 414 0.26 4.07 -10.95
N CYS A 415 0.13 2.74 -11.03
CA CYS A 415 -1.10 2.00 -10.74
C CYS A 415 -1.04 1.26 -9.39
N GLN A 416 0.01 1.50 -8.61
CA GLN A 416 0.16 0.95 -7.26
C GLN A 416 0.65 2.03 -6.30
N PHE A 417 0.17 1.96 -5.06
CA PHE A 417 0.34 3.01 -4.07
C PHE A 417 0.65 2.43 -2.70
N SER A 418 1.43 3.17 -1.93
CA SER A 418 1.60 2.95 -0.50
C SER A 418 0.34 3.42 0.26
N GLU A 419 0.19 3.00 1.50
CA GLU A 419 -0.90 3.47 2.36
C GLU A 419 -0.85 4.99 2.57
N ALA A 420 0.34 5.58 2.69
CA ALA A 420 0.53 7.02 2.82
C ALA A 420 0.00 7.77 1.58
N GLU A 421 0.33 7.32 0.37
CA GLU A 421 -0.16 7.91 -0.89
C GLU A 421 -1.67 7.75 -1.10
N MET A 422 -2.26 6.70 -0.51
CA MET A 422 -3.72 6.57 -0.47
C MET A 422 -4.32 7.62 0.44
N ARG A 423 -3.75 7.80 1.63
CA ARG A 423 -4.26 8.69 2.68
C ARG A 423 -4.13 10.16 2.34
N ASP A 424 -3.05 10.57 1.67
CA ASP A 424 -2.79 11.97 1.28
C ASP A 424 -3.45 12.39 -0.04
N GLY A 425 -4.22 11.48 -0.68
CA GLY A 425 -4.93 11.74 -1.92
C GLY A 425 -4.09 11.62 -3.19
N THR A 426 -2.81 11.32 -3.11
CA THR A 426 -1.95 11.11 -4.29
C THR A 426 -2.50 10.01 -5.19
N ALA A 427 -2.95 8.88 -4.60
CA ALA A 427 -3.56 7.80 -5.36
C ALA A 427 -4.82 8.26 -6.11
N TRP A 428 -5.69 9.02 -5.44
CA TRP A 428 -6.91 9.54 -6.04
C TRP A 428 -6.63 10.46 -7.24
N ARG A 429 -5.70 11.39 -7.11
CA ARG A 429 -5.32 12.31 -8.18
C ARG A 429 -4.77 11.58 -9.38
N ILE A 430 -3.82 10.67 -9.18
CA ILE A 430 -3.21 9.91 -10.28
C ILE A 430 -4.22 9.04 -11.03
N LEU A 431 -5.18 8.45 -10.31
CA LEU A 431 -6.20 7.58 -10.91
C LEU A 431 -7.30 8.34 -11.67
N ASN A 432 -7.47 9.63 -11.39
CA ASN A 432 -8.47 10.50 -12.02
C ASN A 432 -7.84 11.68 -12.76
N ASP A 433 -6.56 11.57 -13.11
CA ASP A 433 -5.86 12.51 -13.97
C ASP A 433 -6.37 12.34 -15.42
N ASP A 434 -7.02 13.37 -15.95
CA ASP A 434 -7.58 13.37 -17.31
C ASP A 434 -6.53 13.77 -18.37
N ASP A 435 -5.39 14.35 -17.94
CA ASP A 435 -4.30 14.81 -18.81
C ASP A 435 -3.24 13.72 -19.03
N VAL A 436 -3.66 12.50 -19.36
CA VAL A 436 -2.76 11.37 -19.57
C VAL A 436 -2.40 11.20 -21.05
N THR A 437 -1.12 11.01 -21.33
CA THR A 437 -0.61 10.67 -22.66
C THR A 437 -0.45 9.16 -22.79
N LEU A 438 -0.93 8.59 -23.91
CA LEU A 438 -0.71 7.18 -24.22
C LEU A 438 0.72 6.99 -24.74
N TRP A 439 1.41 5.98 -24.20
CA TRP A 439 2.72 5.58 -24.69
C TRP A 439 2.58 4.97 -26.10
N GLN A 440 3.42 5.42 -27.02
CA GLN A 440 3.51 4.90 -28.39
C GLN A 440 4.88 4.21 -28.56
N PRO A 441 4.93 2.93 -28.95
CA PRO A 441 6.21 2.30 -29.29
C PRO A 441 6.78 2.95 -30.56
N GLU A 442 8.08 3.23 -30.56
CA GLU A 442 8.81 3.69 -31.74
C GLU A 442 8.93 2.61 -32.82
#